data_d1dfee66282de6bc9aab49ae3e7f2606
#
_entry.id   d1dfee66282de6bc9aab49ae3e7f2606
#
_cell.length_a   1.000
_cell.length_b   1.000
_cell.length_c   1.000
_cell.angle_alpha   90.00
_cell.angle_beta   90.00
_cell.angle_gamma   90.00
#
_symmetry.space_group_name_H-M   'P 1'
#
loop_
_entity.id
_entity.type
_entity.pdbx_description
1 polymer ?
#
loop_
_entity_poly.entity_id
_entity_poly.type
_entity_poly.pdbx_seq_one_letter_code
_entity_poly.pdbx_strand_id
1 'polypeptide(L)'
;IALRGTPSGDGSVTWKSGQLAGLPEDRYWYMPADHMGLTSTEQYFGEIQSLLVQGSASRLGRLPVSRGEAEAGRLTCYRGGPPPAYPTPLELTSRALGGRPRVRTDRGRRALAVSVRAMDLRFVQVPLMCGHYRGDPISGAEAVIDRWLVDGALSHRQRLGIHTGDLGNATVALAPRSREERLRGTGRGAVVVGLGEMGKLSAEGVTEAVRAGALRYLLHAADRYTEEAVAGSSAQAD
;
A
#
# COMPACT_ATOMS: atom_id res chain seq x y z
N ILE A 1 15.86 1.46 -11.85
CA ILE A 1 14.77 0.96 -12.71
C ILE A 1 14.05 2.18 -13.26
N ALA A 2 14.04 2.35 -14.58
CA ALA A 2 13.25 3.40 -15.22
C ALA A 2 11.84 2.84 -15.48
N LEU A 3 10.83 3.43 -14.87
CA LEU A 3 9.43 3.15 -15.18
C LEU A 3 9.03 4.02 -16.38
N ARG A 4 8.50 3.40 -17.42
CA ARG A 4 8.03 4.07 -18.62
C ARG A 4 6.52 4.04 -18.65
N GLY A 5 5.88 5.20 -18.70
CA GLY A 5 4.45 5.30 -18.91
C GLY A 5 4.05 4.78 -20.29
N THR A 6 2.87 4.23 -20.41
CA THR A 6 2.31 3.75 -21.68
C THR A 6 0.86 4.26 -21.82
N PRO A 7 0.44 4.66 -23.03
CA PRO A 7 -0.96 4.99 -23.29
C PRO A 7 -1.89 3.76 -23.31
N SER A 8 -1.30 2.56 -23.23
CA SER A 8 -2.02 1.28 -23.30
C SER A 8 -2.48 0.84 -21.93
N GLY A 9 -3.47 1.51 -21.37
CA GLY A 9 -4.03 1.22 -20.05
C GLY A 9 -5.16 2.15 -19.66
N ASP A 10 -5.71 1.97 -18.45
CA ASP A 10 -6.80 2.76 -17.88
C ASP A 10 -6.32 3.99 -17.08
N GLY A 11 -5.03 4.29 -17.15
CA GLY A 11 -4.40 5.37 -16.39
C GLY A 11 -3.66 4.91 -15.12
N SER A 12 -3.95 3.72 -14.64
CA SER A 12 -3.32 3.13 -13.45
C SER A 12 -2.72 1.75 -13.74
N VAL A 13 -3.41 0.96 -14.57
CA VAL A 13 -3.03 -0.41 -14.91
C VAL A 13 -2.89 -0.54 -16.43
N THR A 14 -1.85 -1.21 -16.90
CA THR A 14 -1.71 -1.50 -18.33
C THR A 14 -2.70 -2.60 -18.75
N TRP A 15 -3.22 -2.56 -19.98
CA TRP A 15 -4.10 -3.62 -20.50
C TRP A 15 -3.48 -5.01 -20.31
N LYS A 16 -2.18 -5.13 -20.58
CA LYS A 16 -1.47 -6.39 -20.47
C LYS A 16 -1.39 -6.93 -19.04
N SER A 17 -1.25 -6.07 -18.04
CA SER A 17 -1.20 -6.49 -16.63
C SER A 17 -2.59 -6.78 -16.05
N GLY A 18 -3.66 -6.27 -16.68
CA GLY A 18 -5.05 -6.60 -16.33
C GLY A 18 -5.56 -7.90 -16.96
N GLN A 19 -4.81 -8.51 -17.87
CA GLN A 19 -5.19 -9.75 -18.52
C GLN A 19 -4.83 -10.97 -17.67
N LEU A 20 -5.77 -11.90 -17.54
CA LEU A 20 -5.54 -13.18 -16.85
C LEU A 20 -4.82 -14.15 -17.79
N ALA A 21 -3.73 -14.73 -17.30
CA ALA A 21 -3.00 -15.74 -18.07
C ALA A 21 -3.90 -16.94 -18.37
N GLY A 22 -3.95 -17.35 -19.64
CA GLY A 22 -4.73 -18.50 -20.09
C GLY A 22 -6.19 -18.23 -20.42
N LEU A 23 -6.68 -16.98 -20.26
CA LEU A 23 -8.01 -16.60 -20.72
C LEU A 23 -7.95 -16.27 -22.23
N PRO A 24 -8.83 -16.86 -23.09
CA PRO A 24 -8.87 -16.58 -24.52
C PRO A 24 -9.17 -15.11 -24.82
N GLU A 25 -8.63 -14.59 -25.93
CA GLU A 25 -8.78 -13.18 -26.31
C GLU A 25 -10.23 -12.77 -26.54
N ASP A 26 -11.09 -13.67 -26.97
CA ASP A 26 -12.51 -13.46 -27.16
C ASP A 26 -13.30 -13.32 -25.84
N ARG A 27 -12.67 -13.47 -24.72
CA ARG A 27 -13.26 -13.29 -23.39
C ARG A 27 -12.93 -11.94 -22.75
N TYR A 28 -12.27 -11.05 -23.46
CA TYR A 28 -11.99 -9.70 -22.97
C TYR A 28 -12.93 -8.69 -23.59
N TRP A 29 -13.40 -7.76 -22.78
CA TRP A 29 -14.15 -6.59 -23.19
C TRP A 29 -13.48 -5.35 -22.62
N TYR A 30 -13.44 -4.29 -23.39
CA TYR A 30 -12.78 -3.06 -23.03
C TYR A 30 -13.79 -1.92 -22.92
N MET A 31 -13.74 -1.21 -21.81
CA MET A 31 -14.56 -0.05 -21.52
C MET A 31 -13.74 1.21 -21.70
N PRO A 32 -14.22 2.24 -22.41
CA PRO A 32 -13.52 3.51 -22.56
C PRO A 32 -13.68 4.37 -21.29
N ALA A 33 -13.16 3.87 -20.17
CA ALA A 33 -13.14 4.53 -18.87
C ALA A 33 -11.72 4.52 -18.29
N ASP A 34 -11.45 5.46 -17.40
CA ASP A 34 -10.25 5.41 -16.57
C ASP A 34 -10.42 4.38 -15.43
N HIS A 35 -9.35 4.15 -14.68
CA HIS A 35 -9.36 3.15 -13.62
C HIS A 35 -10.47 3.36 -12.58
N MET A 36 -10.70 4.60 -12.18
CA MET A 36 -11.76 4.94 -11.22
C MET A 36 -13.15 4.89 -11.86
N GLY A 37 -13.25 5.18 -13.16
CA GLY A 37 -14.48 5.13 -13.93
C GLY A 37 -14.98 3.72 -14.25
N LEU A 38 -14.14 2.69 -14.18
CA LEU A 38 -14.53 1.31 -14.48
C LEU A 38 -15.72 0.81 -13.63
N THR A 39 -15.82 1.26 -12.39
CA THR A 39 -16.88 0.86 -11.46
C THR A 39 -17.94 1.92 -11.20
N SER A 40 -17.78 3.13 -11.75
CA SER A 40 -18.65 4.27 -11.45
C SER A 40 -19.34 4.87 -12.67
N THR A 41 -19.02 4.43 -13.88
CA THR A 41 -19.63 4.95 -15.11
C THR A 41 -20.97 4.25 -15.40
N GLU A 42 -22.05 4.83 -14.92
CA GLU A 42 -23.42 4.27 -14.95
C GLU A 42 -23.88 3.81 -16.34
N GLN A 43 -23.48 4.51 -17.39
CA GLN A 43 -23.85 4.16 -18.78
C GLN A 43 -23.42 2.75 -19.21
N TYR A 44 -22.49 2.12 -18.49
CA TYR A 44 -22.00 0.78 -18.78
C TYR A 44 -22.54 -0.29 -17.81
N PHE A 45 -23.32 0.06 -16.80
CA PHE A 45 -23.84 -0.91 -15.85
C PHE A 45 -24.72 -1.99 -16.51
N GLY A 46 -25.55 -1.60 -17.50
CA GLY A 46 -26.33 -2.55 -18.27
C GLY A 46 -25.47 -3.55 -19.06
N GLU A 47 -24.33 -3.10 -19.59
CA GLU A 47 -23.40 -3.97 -20.31
C GLU A 47 -22.66 -4.93 -19.35
N ILE A 48 -22.28 -4.44 -18.17
CA ILE A 48 -21.68 -5.27 -17.11
C ILE A 48 -22.69 -6.34 -16.65
N GLN A 49 -23.95 -5.97 -16.46
CA GLN A 49 -25.02 -6.91 -16.13
C GLN A 49 -25.21 -7.97 -17.23
N SER A 50 -25.21 -7.54 -18.50
CA SER A 50 -25.30 -8.46 -19.65
C SER A 50 -24.13 -9.44 -19.70
N LEU A 51 -22.91 -8.98 -19.41
CA LEU A 51 -21.74 -9.85 -19.30
C LEU A 51 -21.89 -10.91 -18.20
N LEU A 52 -22.40 -10.51 -17.03
CA LEU A 52 -22.58 -11.42 -15.90
C LEU A 52 -23.68 -12.46 -16.14
N VAL A 53 -24.77 -12.07 -16.83
CA VAL A 53 -25.95 -12.93 -17.03
C VAL A 53 -25.87 -13.71 -18.34
N GLN A 54 -25.42 -13.09 -19.42
CA GLN A 54 -25.44 -13.63 -20.78
C GLN A 54 -24.06 -13.99 -21.33
N GLY A 55 -22.98 -13.57 -20.66
CA GLY A 55 -21.62 -13.76 -21.12
C GLY A 55 -21.23 -12.91 -22.33
N SER A 56 -22.05 -11.88 -22.68
CA SER A 56 -21.81 -11.01 -23.83
C SER A 56 -22.21 -9.57 -23.53
N ALA A 57 -21.58 -8.62 -24.22
CA ALA A 57 -21.90 -7.20 -24.17
C ALA A 57 -21.89 -6.62 -25.59
N SER A 58 -22.82 -5.72 -25.90
CA SER A 58 -22.98 -5.15 -27.25
C SER A 58 -22.27 -3.82 -27.44
N ARG A 59 -22.11 -3.03 -26.39
CA ARG A 59 -21.51 -1.69 -26.41
C ARG A 59 -20.06 -1.64 -25.95
N LEU A 60 -19.53 -2.73 -25.42
CA LEU A 60 -18.13 -2.81 -25.02
C LEU A 60 -17.27 -3.29 -26.19
N GLY A 61 -16.12 -2.64 -26.37
CA GLY A 61 -15.17 -2.99 -27.42
C GLY A 61 -14.46 -4.32 -27.17
N ARG A 62 -14.05 -4.98 -28.26
CA ARG A 62 -13.19 -6.17 -28.22
C ARG A 62 -11.70 -5.83 -28.37
N LEU A 63 -11.40 -4.60 -28.68
CA LEU A 63 -10.02 -4.10 -28.75
C LEU A 63 -9.80 -3.07 -27.65
N PRO A 64 -8.61 -3.04 -27.08
CA PRO A 64 -8.24 -2.07 -26.06
C PRO A 64 -8.34 -0.65 -26.63
N VAL A 65 -8.93 0.26 -25.88
CA VAL A 65 -8.98 1.67 -26.23
C VAL A 65 -7.61 2.27 -25.98
N SER A 66 -6.95 2.77 -27.03
CA SER A 66 -5.71 3.51 -26.91
C SER A 66 -6.01 4.96 -26.53
N ARG A 67 -5.39 5.46 -25.49
CA ARG A 67 -5.38 6.89 -25.20
C ARG A 67 -4.47 7.57 -26.24
N GLY A 68 -4.96 8.64 -26.86
CA GLY A 68 -4.25 9.33 -27.91
C GLY A 68 -2.87 9.85 -27.46
N GLU A 69 -1.98 10.10 -28.44
CA GLU A 69 -0.60 10.56 -28.19
C GLU A 69 -0.50 11.84 -27.34
N ALA A 70 -1.52 12.69 -27.35
CA ALA A 70 -1.58 13.90 -26.53
C ALA A 70 -1.64 13.60 -25.01
N GLU A 71 -2.25 12.47 -24.61
CA GLU A 71 -2.23 12.00 -23.22
C GLU A 71 -0.94 11.25 -22.87
N ALA A 72 -0.36 10.55 -23.83
CA ALA A 72 0.94 9.87 -23.67
C ALA A 72 2.08 10.85 -23.33
N GLY A 73 2.02 12.08 -23.82
CA GLY A 73 2.99 13.14 -23.49
C GLY A 73 2.93 13.64 -22.04
N ARG A 74 1.86 13.32 -21.30
CA ARG A 74 1.70 13.64 -19.87
C ARG A 74 2.18 12.52 -18.94
N LEU A 75 2.58 11.38 -19.50
CA LEU A 75 3.07 10.26 -18.70
C LEU A 75 4.43 10.59 -18.10
N THR A 76 4.46 10.81 -16.81
CA THR A 76 5.68 11.14 -16.09
C THR A 76 6.58 9.90 -16.04
N CYS A 77 7.74 9.95 -16.68
CA CYS A 77 8.75 8.92 -16.50
C CYS A 77 9.41 9.13 -15.14
N TYR A 78 9.15 8.26 -14.19
CA TYR A 78 9.93 8.22 -12.97
C TYR A 78 11.30 7.62 -13.28
N ARG A 79 12.31 8.47 -13.44
CA ARG A 79 13.70 8.02 -13.33
C ARG A 79 13.93 7.76 -11.83
N GLY A 80 13.97 6.49 -11.44
CA GLY A 80 14.49 6.10 -10.15
C GLY A 80 15.99 6.42 -10.08
N GLY A 81 16.32 7.69 -9.81
CA GLY A 81 17.59 8.02 -9.21
C GLY A 81 17.61 7.50 -7.77
N PRO A 82 18.78 7.32 -7.16
CA PRO A 82 18.80 7.11 -5.71
C PRO A 82 17.97 8.23 -5.07
N PRO A 83 17.11 7.91 -4.09
CA PRO A 83 16.34 8.94 -3.40
C PRO A 83 17.34 10.00 -2.96
N PRO A 84 17.03 11.29 -3.13
CA PRO A 84 17.90 12.33 -2.62
C PRO A 84 18.14 11.99 -1.16
N ALA A 85 19.41 11.86 -0.78
CA ALA A 85 19.77 11.63 0.60
C ALA A 85 19.40 12.91 1.35
N TYR A 86 18.15 12.96 1.86
CA TYR A 86 17.73 14.05 2.71
C TYR A 86 18.65 14.05 3.92
N PRO A 87 19.27 15.19 4.22
CA PRO A 87 20.07 15.29 5.42
C PRO A 87 19.15 14.97 6.61
N THR A 88 19.57 14.09 7.49
CA THR A 88 18.87 13.85 8.76
C THR A 88 18.78 15.16 9.55
N PRO A 89 17.83 15.32 10.48
CA PRO A 89 17.77 16.50 11.35
C PRO A 89 19.12 16.83 12.00
N LEU A 90 19.88 15.81 12.38
CA LEU A 90 21.23 15.96 12.93
C LEU A 90 22.22 16.49 11.89
N GLU A 91 22.15 16.05 10.65
CA GLU A 91 22.98 16.55 9.55
C GLU A 91 22.61 17.98 9.17
N LEU A 92 21.32 18.33 9.20
CA LEU A 92 20.85 19.71 9.00
C LEU A 92 21.39 20.64 10.09
N THR A 93 21.26 20.25 11.35
CA THR A 93 21.79 21.00 12.49
C THR A 93 23.30 21.14 12.39
N SER A 94 24.01 20.06 12.08
CA SER A 94 25.47 20.08 11.91
C SER A 94 25.88 21.04 10.78
N ARG A 95 25.18 21.03 9.64
CA ARG A 95 25.45 21.94 8.52
C ARG A 95 25.15 23.39 8.86
N ALA A 96 24.05 23.66 9.55
CA ALA A 96 23.68 24.98 10.00
C ALA A 96 24.73 25.58 10.97
N LEU A 97 25.40 24.73 11.73
CA LEU A 97 26.48 25.11 12.65
C LEU A 97 27.88 25.07 12.00
N GLY A 98 27.97 25.04 10.66
CA GLY A 98 29.23 25.06 9.92
C GLY A 98 30.00 23.72 9.92
N GLY A 99 29.38 22.65 10.39
CA GLY A 99 29.96 21.31 10.37
C GLY A 99 30.05 20.73 8.95
N ARG A 100 31.13 20.05 8.64
CA ARG A 100 31.26 19.30 7.38
C ARG A 100 30.39 18.04 7.43
N PRO A 101 29.69 17.70 6.34
CA PRO A 101 28.94 16.45 6.30
C PRO A 101 29.89 15.27 6.54
N ARG A 102 29.62 14.48 7.57
CA ARG A 102 30.31 13.20 7.74
C ARG A 102 29.89 12.31 6.60
N VAL A 103 30.81 12.00 5.70
CA VAL A 103 30.62 10.92 4.74
C VAL A 103 30.45 9.65 5.57
N ARG A 104 29.21 9.18 5.73
CA ARG A 104 28.97 7.87 6.35
C ARG A 104 29.59 6.83 5.43
N THR A 105 30.78 6.38 5.79
CA THR A 105 31.32 5.15 5.21
C THR A 105 30.29 4.05 5.48
N ASP A 106 29.94 3.32 4.46
CA ASP A 106 28.86 2.32 4.37
C ASP A 106 29.08 1.07 5.26
N ARG A 107 29.74 1.27 6.43
CA ARG A 107 30.03 0.22 7.40
C ARG A 107 28.74 -0.16 8.12
N GLY A 108 28.04 -1.16 7.58
CA GLY A 108 26.96 -1.83 8.29
C GLY A 108 25.55 -1.64 7.71
N ARG A 109 25.39 -1.14 6.49
CA ARG A 109 24.11 -1.27 5.80
C ARG A 109 23.84 -2.75 5.52
N ARG A 110 22.95 -3.33 6.31
CA ARG A 110 22.43 -4.65 5.98
C ARG A 110 21.63 -4.52 4.67
N ALA A 111 21.92 -5.39 3.71
CA ALA A 111 21.13 -5.46 2.48
C ALA A 111 19.67 -5.79 2.83
N LEU A 112 18.76 -5.01 2.32
CA LEU A 112 17.33 -5.32 2.41
C LEU A 112 16.98 -6.32 1.30
N ALA A 113 16.58 -7.53 1.70
CA ALA A 113 16.03 -8.50 0.75
C ALA A 113 14.56 -8.18 0.49
N VAL A 114 14.23 -7.95 -0.79
CA VAL A 114 12.87 -7.67 -1.22
C VAL A 114 12.36 -8.84 -2.05
N SER A 115 11.19 -9.38 -1.73
CA SER A 115 10.51 -10.40 -2.52
C SER A 115 9.08 -9.97 -2.83
N VAL A 116 8.59 -10.36 -4.00
CA VAL A 116 7.19 -10.14 -4.42
C VAL A 116 6.49 -11.49 -4.45
N ARG A 117 5.33 -11.56 -3.82
CA ARG A 117 4.52 -12.79 -3.76
C ARG A 117 3.08 -12.47 -4.11
N ALA A 118 2.49 -13.26 -4.99
CA ALA A 118 1.04 -13.27 -5.20
C ALA A 118 0.42 -14.21 -4.16
N MET A 119 -0.40 -13.65 -3.27
CA MET A 119 -1.05 -14.44 -2.23
C MET A 119 -2.34 -13.76 -1.75
N ASP A 120 -3.23 -14.55 -1.19
CA ASP A 120 -4.42 -14.02 -0.54
C ASP A 120 -4.06 -13.44 0.84
N LEU A 121 -4.44 -12.20 1.08
CA LEU A 121 -4.13 -11.47 2.30
C LEU A 121 -4.67 -12.13 3.56
N ARG A 122 -5.74 -12.92 3.45
CA ARG A 122 -6.33 -13.66 4.58
C ARG A 122 -5.36 -14.65 5.23
N PHE A 123 -4.38 -15.13 4.47
CA PHE A 123 -3.42 -16.15 4.92
C PHE A 123 -2.06 -15.57 5.33
N VAL A 124 -1.92 -14.25 5.34
CA VAL A 124 -0.67 -13.61 5.75
C VAL A 124 -0.48 -13.72 7.26
N GLN A 125 0.72 -14.11 7.67
CA GLN A 125 1.10 -14.35 9.07
C GLN A 125 2.04 -13.27 9.64
N VAL A 126 2.20 -12.17 8.90
CA VAL A 126 3.02 -11.02 9.30
C VAL A 126 2.16 -9.75 9.23
N PRO A 127 2.51 -8.69 9.97
CA PRO A 127 1.81 -7.43 9.84
C PRO A 127 1.91 -6.87 8.42
N LEU A 128 0.80 -6.40 7.88
CA LEU A 128 0.73 -5.79 6.56
C LEU A 128 0.66 -4.28 6.67
N MET A 129 1.46 -3.59 5.85
CA MET A 129 1.33 -2.15 5.69
C MET A 129 0.45 -1.84 4.49
N CYS A 130 -0.54 -0.98 4.68
CA CYS A 130 -1.39 -0.45 3.61
C CYS A 130 -1.55 1.06 3.75
N GLY A 131 -1.87 1.72 2.64
CA GLY A 131 -2.11 3.15 2.61
C GLY A 131 -3.60 3.48 2.67
N HIS A 132 -3.94 4.61 3.30
CA HIS A 132 -5.29 5.13 3.42
C HIS A 132 -5.30 6.62 3.05
N TYR A 133 -6.14 7.02 2.11
CA TYR A 133 -6.32 8.43 1.78
C TYR A 133 -7.28 9.12 2.74
N ARG A 134 -7.09 10.42 2.93
CA ARG A 134 -7.96 11.21 3.79
C ARG A 134 -9.41 11.18 3.28
N GLY A 135 -10.33 10.79 4.15
CA GLY A 135 -11.77 10.78 3.86
C GLY A 135 -12.28 9.56 3.10
N ASP A 136 -11.40 8.65 2.70
CA ASP A 136 -11.83 7.43 2.03
C ASP A 136 -12.51 6.45 3.00
N PRO A 137 -13.45 5.64 2.51
CA PRO A 137 -13.95 4.50 3.27
C PRO A 137 -12.90 3.37 3.29
N ILE A 138 -12.92 2.54 4.34
CA ILE A 138 -12.14 1.31 4.37
C ILE A 138 -12.65 0.37 3.29
N SER A 139 -11.82 0.08 2.29
CA SER A 139 -12.19 -0.70 1.09
C SER A 139 -11.03 -1.55 0.58
N GLY A 140 -11.28 -2.39 -0.42
CA GLY A 140 -10.24 -3.17 -1.11
C GLY A 140 -9.39 -4.00 -0.15
N ALA A 141 -8.07 -3.88 -0.28
CA ALA A 141 -7.11 -4.62 0.55
C ALA A 141 -7.23 -4.27 2.03
N GLU A 142 -7.49 -3.01 2.36
CA GLU A 142 -7.64 -2.54 3.74
C GLU A 142 -8.86 -3.20 4.43
N ALA A 143 -9.98 -3.36 3.72
CA ALA A 143 -11.15 -4.05 4.24
C ALA A 143 -10.90 -5.53 4.50
N VAL A 144 -10.09 -6.19 3.66
CA VAL A 144 -9.67 -7.58 3.89
C VAL A 144 -8.78 -7.67 5.12
N ILE A 145 -7.81 -6.77 5.28
CA ILE A 145 -6.93 -6.69 6.44
C ILE A 145 -7.77 -6.45 7.70
N ASP A 146 -8.68 -5.48 7.66
CA ASP A 146 -9.54 -5.13 8.78
C ASP A 146 -10.35 -6.32 9.27
N ARG A 147 -11.04 -6.99 8.35
CA ARG A 147 -11.93 -8.11 8.67
C ARG A 147 -11.19 -9.36 9.15
N TRP A 148 -10.05 -9.71 8.51
CA TRP A 148 -9.44 -11.02 8.68
C TRP A 148 -8.16 -11.03 9.52
N LEU A 149 -7.48 -9.90 9.64
CA LEU A 149 -6.22 -9.82 10.37
C LEU A 149 -6.34 -9.09 11.71
N VAL A 150 -7.28 -8.13 11.82
CA VAL A 150 -7.38 -7.26 13.01
C VAL A 150 -8.81 -7.14 13.56
N ASP A 151 -9.73 -8.02 13.12
CA ASP A 151 -11.08 -8.19 13.67
C ASP A 151 -11.89 -6.88 13.77
N GLY A 152 -11.90 -6.10 12.69
CA GLY A 152 -12.66 -4.85 12.59
C GLY A 152 -12.07 -3.66 13.33
N ALA A 153 -10.83 -3.76 13.82
CA ALA A 153 -10.20 -2.69 14.59
C ALA A 153 -10.06 -1.38 13.81
N LEU A 154 -9.81 -1.45 12.47
CA LEU A 154 -9.70 -0.26 11.63
C LEU A 154 -11.06 0.41 11.44
N SER A 155 -12.10 -0.37 11.12
CA SER A 155 -13.48 0.12 11.02
C SER A 155 -13.98 0.72 12.33
N HIS A 156 -13.59 0.16 13.46
CA HIS A 156 -13.90 0.74 14.75
C HIS A 156 -13.24 2.10 14.94
N ARG A 157 -11.97 2.24 14.60
CA ARG A 157 -11.23 3.52 14.65
C ARG A 157 -11.83 4.55 13.70
N GLN A 158 -12.26 4.14 12.50
CA GLN A 158 -12.91 5.03 11.54
C GLN A 158 -14.23 5.59 12.11
N ARG A 159 -15.05 4.75 12.72
CA ARG A 159 -16.29 5.21 13.40
C ARG A 159 -16.03 6.20 14.53
N LEU A 160 -14.91 6.08 15.22
CA LEU A 160 -14.48 7.02 16.26
C LEU A 160 -13.82 8.29 15.70
N GLY A 161 -13.64 8.42 14.38
CA GLY A 161 -12.98 9.56 13.76
C GLY A 161 -11.47 9.65 14.04
N ILE A 162 -10.84 8.56 14.48
CA ILE A 162 -9.40 8.48 14.80
C ILE A 162 -8.62 7.61 13.81
N HIS A 163 -9.25 7.26 12.68
CA HIS A 163 -8.55 6.56 11.61
C HIS A 163 -7.68 7.54 10.83
N THR A 164 -6.46 7.13 10.49
CA THR A 164 -5.49 8.03 9.88
C THR A 164 -5.66 8.12 8.37
N GLY A 165 -5.55 9.32 7.83
CA GLY A 165 -5.50 9.57 6.39
C GLY A 165 -4.48 10.65 6.05
N ASP A 166 -4.02 11.40 7.05
CA ASP A 166 -3.05 12.47 6.86
C ASP A 166 -1.64 11.93 6.64
N LEU A 167 -0.93 12.52 5.67
CA LEU A 167 0.46 12.17 5.38
C LEU A 167 1.33 12.32 6.65
N GLY A 168 2.21 11.37 6.87
CA GLY A 168 3.07 11.33 8.04
C GLY A 168 2.43 10.68 9.28
N ASN A 169 1.14 10.39 9.26
CA ASN A 169 0.46 9.66 10.32
C ASN A 169 0.41 8.16 10.03
N ALA A 170 0.42 7.36 11.08
CA ALA A 170 0.28 5.91 10.96
C ALA A 170 -0.50 5.33 12.15
N THR A 171 -1.28 4.31 11.86
CA THR A 171 -2.00 3.50 12.86
C THR A 171 -1.46 2.09 12.84
N VAL A 172 -1.21 1.52 14.02
CA VAL A 172 -0.83 0.12 14.18
C VAL A 172 -1.93 -0.61 14.94
N ALA A 173 -2.41 -1.72 14.38
CA ALA A 173 -3.33 -2.64 14.99
C ALA A 173 -2.76 -4.05 14.86
N LEU A 174 -2.26 -4.63 15.95
CA LEU A 174 -1.71 -5.98 15.94
C LEU A 174 -2.71 -6.93 16.60
N ALA A 175 -2.94 -8.07 15.97
CA ALA A 175 -3.73 -9.14 16.56
C ALA A 175 -3.04 -9.69 17.81
N PRO A 176 -3.80 -10.16 18.81
CA PRO A 176 -3.24 -10.92 19.92
C PRO A 176 -2.46 -12.13 19.41
N ARG A 177 -1.27 -12.35 19.95
CA ARG A 177 -0.45 -13.50 19.56
C ARG A 177 -0.77 -14.72 20.42
N SER A 178 -0.92 -15.88 19.77
CA SER A 178 -0.87 -17.15 20.45
C SER A 178 0.53 -17.40 21.06
N ARG A 179 0.64 -18.36 21.98
CA ARG A 179 1.95 -18.76 22.53
C ARG A 179 2.91 -19.21 21.44
N GLU A 180 2.42 -19.93 20.45
CA GLU A 180 3.22 -20.44 19.33
C GLU A 180 3.72 -19.30 18.41
N GLU A 181 2.87 -18.32 18.10
CA GLU A 181 3.25 -17.13 17.32
C GLU A 181 4.30 -16.29 18.04
N ARG A 182 4.23 -16.19 19.38
CA ARG A 182 5.27 -15.53 20.18
C ARG A 182 6.61 -16.23 20.07
N LEU A 183 6.62 -17.56 20.18
CA LEU A 183 7.84 -18.36 20.07
C LEU A 183 8.48 -18.28 18.69
N ARG A 184 7.67 -18.16 17.64
CA ARG A 184 8.13 -18.01 16.25
C ARG A 184 8.48 -16.57 15.89
N GLY A 185 8.21 -15.59 16.74
CA GLY A 185 8.38 -14.17 16.44
C GLY A 185 7.45 -13.66 15.34
N THR A 186 6.36 -14.38 15.08
CA THR A 186 5.35 -14.05 14.08
C THR A 186 4.13 -13.40 14.72
N GLY A 187 3.24 -12.86 13.92
CA GLY A 187 1.97 -12.28 14.37
C GLY A 187 1.32 -11.49 13.25
N ARG A 188 0.00 -11.52 13.21
CA ARG A 188 -0.79 -10.79 12.21
C ARG A 188 -1.09 -9.38 12.68
N GLY A 189 -1.39 -8.50 11.73
CA GLY A 189 -1.75 -7.13 12.06
C GLY A 189 -1.82 -6.22 10.86
N ALA A 190 -2.13 -4.97 11.13
CA ALA A 190 -2.18 -3.88 10.16
C ALA A 190 -1.28 -2.73 10.60
N VAL A 191 -0.60 -2.14 9.63
CA VAL A 191 0.06 -0.84 9.73
C VAL A 191 -0.57 0.02 8.65
N VAL A 192 -1.48 0.91 9.02
CA VAL A 192 -2.14 1.82 8.08
C VAL A 192 -1.41 3.14 8.08
N VAL A 193 -0.97 3.59 6.91
CA VAL A 193 -0.27 4.85 6.73
C VAL A 193 -1.13 5.84 5.97
N GLY A 194 -1.18 7.07 6.44
CA GLY A 194 -1.89 8.15 5.76
C GLY A 194 -1.17 8.57 4.49
N LEU A 195 -1.92 8.67 3.39
CA LEU A 195 -1.43 9.08 2.07
C LEU A 195 -1.79 10.52 1.73
N GLY A 196 -2.50 11.23 2.63
CA GLY A 196 -3.00 12.58 2.38
C GLY A 196 -4.20 12.60 1.44
N GLU A 197 -4.33 13.66 0.66
CA GLU A 197 -5.43 13.81 -0.29
C GLU A 197 -5.21 12.97 -1.54
N MET A 198 -6.25 12.32 -2.03
CA MET A 198 -6.22 11.57 -3.28
C MET A 198 -5.73 12.44 -4.45
N GLY A 199 -4.86 11.91 -5.27
CA GLY A 199 -4.28 12.60 -6.43
C GLY A 199 -3.11 13.55 -6.11
N LYS A 200 -2.77 13.76 -4.83
CA LYS A 200 -1.62 14.61 -4.42
C LYS A 200 -0.40 13.81 -3.95
N LEU A 201 -0.48 12.49 -3.90
CA LEU A 201 0.61 11.65 -3.43
C LEU A 201 1.81 11.70 -4.37
N SER A 202 2.96 12.10 -3.85
CA SER A 202 4.25 12.10 -4.55
C SER A 202 5.12 10.91 -4.11
N ALA A 203 6.21 10.65 -4.82
CA ALA A 203 7.20 9.65 -4.42
C ALA A 203 7.81 9.94 -3.04
N GLU A 204 7.98 11.21 -2.72
CA GLU A 204 8.41 11.68 -1.40
C GLU A 204 7.35 11.40 -0.35
N GLY A 205 6.09 11.67 -0.66
CA GLY A 205 4.96 11.35 0.21
C GLY A 205 4.85 9.86 0.52
N VAL A 206 5.08 8.98 -0.47
CA VAL A 206 5.15 7.53 -0.23
C VAL A 206 6.30 7.19 0.72
N THR A 207 7.47 7.80 0.53
CA THR A 207 8.64 7.57 1.40
C THR A 207 8.36 7.99 2.83
N GLU A 208 7.72 9.16 3.02
CA GLU A 208 7.34 9.65 4.36
C GLU A 208 6.28 8.75 5.00
N ALA A 209 5.26 8.33 4.25
CA ALA A 209 4.23 7.42 4.74
C ALA A 209 4.82 6.08 5.22
N VAL A 210 5.67 5.46 4.40
CA VAL A 210 6.35 4.19 4.75
C VAL A 210 7.25 4.36 5.97
N ARG A 211 7.99 5.47 6.05
CA ARG A 211 8.85 5.79 7.19
C ARG A 211 8.04 5.95 8.48
N ALA A 212 6.94 6.72 8.42
CA ALA A 212 6.06 6.91 9.57
C ALA A 212 5.46 5.58 10.05
N GLY A 213 4.98 4.75 9.12
CA GLY A 213 4.46 3.42 9.41
C GLY A 213 5.49 2.49 10.04
N ALA A 214 6.69 2.43 9.46
CA ALA A 214 7.77 1.60 9.98
C ALA A 214 8.19 2.02 11.40
N LEU A 215 8.36 3.33 11.62
CA LEU A 215 8.70 3.85 12.94
C LEU A 215 7.61 3.53 13.98
N ARG A 216 6.34 3.77 13.63
CA ARG A 216 5.21 3.50 14.51
C ARG A 216 5.10 2.02 14.86
N TYR A 217 5.32 1.15 13.86
CA TYR A 217 5.33 -0.29 14.08
C TYR A 217 6.46 -0.74 15.00
N LEU A 218 7.68 -0.23 14.79
CA LEU A 218 8.85 -0.58 15.62
C LEU A 218 8.68 -0.15 17.08
N LEU A 219 8.14 1.05 17.33
CA LEU A 219 7.83 1.51 18.68
C LEU A 219 6.79 0.61 19.34
N HIS A 220 5.69 0.31 18.64
CA HIS A 220 4.65 -0.56 19.15
C HIS A 220 5.14 -1.99 19.41
N ALA A 221 6.02 -2.53 18.56
CA ALA A 221 6.61 -3.84 18.75
C ALA A 221 7.57 -3.86 19.95
N ALA A 222 8.32 -2.79 20.17
CA ALA A 222 9.21 -2.65 21.34
C ALA A 222 8.43 -2.61 22.65
N ASP A 223 7.35 -1.83 22.70
CA ASP A 223 6.49 -1.74 23.88
C ASP A 223 5.92 -3.12 24.26
N ARG A 224 5.36 -3.83 23.27
CA ARG A 224 4.83 -5.19 23.48
C ARG A 224 5.88 -6.19 23.94
N TYR A 225 7.09 -6.09 23.40
CA TYR A 225 8.19 -6.97 23.83
C TYR A 225 8.55 -6.74 25.29
N THR A 226 8.55 -5.49 25.73
CA THR A 226 8.80 -5.12 27.13
C THR A 226 7.69 -5.63 28.06
N GLU A 227 6.42 -5.46 27.68
CA GLU A 227 5.27 -5.95 28.44
C GLU A 227 5.29 -7.49 28.58
N GLU A 228 5.59 -8.22 27.49
CA GLU A 228 5.68 -9.68 27.52
C GLU A 228 6.86 -10.18 28.38
N ALA A 229 7.98 -9.46 28.38
CA ALA A 229 9.13 -9.77 29.23
C ALA A 229 8.84 -9.60 30.72
N VAL A 230 8.16 -8.51 31.09
CA VAL A 230 7.74 -8.26 32.47
C VAL A 230 6.72 -9.29 32.95
N ALA A 231 5.71 -9.60 32.12
CA ALA A 231 4.69 -10.60 32.46
C ALA A 231 5.29 -12.01 32.61
N GLY A 232 6.28 -12.37 31.81
CA GLY A 232 7.00 -13.65 31.92
C GLY A 232 7.84 -13.78 33.18
N SER A 233 8.41 -12.67 33.66
CA SER A 233 9.21 -12.63 34.89
C SER A 233 8.36 -12.78 36.16
N SER A 234 7.13 -12.23 36.16
CA SER A 234 6.21 -12.35 37.29
C SER A 234 5.59 -13.75 37.42
N ALA A 235 5.41 -14.47 36.32
CA ALA A 235 4.87 -15.83 36.31
C ALA A 235 5.88 -16.91 36.72
N GLN A 236 7.14 -16.58 36.88
CA GLN A 236 8.22 -17.49 37.37
C GLN A 236 8.54 -17.29 38.87
N ALA A 237 7.89 -16.33 39.53
CA ALA A 237 8.13 -15.99 40.93
C ALA A 237 7.06 -16.59 41.89
N ASP A 238 6.07 -17.26 41.37
CA ASP A 238 5.08 -18.09 42.11
C ASP A 238 5.35 -19.60 41.90
#